data_2ff95c69c4530b92289ee711462e1b96
#
_entry.id   2ff95c69c4530b92289ee711462e1b96
#
_cell.length_a   1.000
_cell.length_b   1.000
_cell.length_c   1.000
_cell.angle_alpha   90.00
_cell.angle_beta   90.00
_cell.angle_gamma   90.00
#
_symmetry.space_group_name_H-M   'P 1'
#
loop_
_entity.id
_entity.type
_entity.pdbx_description
1 polymer ?
#
loop_
_entity_poly.entity_id
_entity_poly.type
_entity_poly.pdbx_seq_one_letter_code
_entity_poly.pdbx_strand_id
1 'polypeptide(L)'
;MLEQKEIVRYGLDDATFMIPLRIESADRMRNIITTLIYLCRNFRTNIIVYEIDQESIFKSAVVPQLEQALLPEEFSMITHIFEKSDDYTFHRTRLLNDMAIAAQTKVVVNYDSDIILPQLSYIKAVDFILNGYNAEDGRPPEPVKCVYPYGFGEYQIQCTPTDESVSNFINSNFDFNAFEGQTRKWDAKYGFCQFFDREEYIRLGMENENFISYGYEDDERYMRFNALSNVIRYNGDIMHLEHTRTSNSWFTNPHIEENRSLWEKLRVMSKGKLSEYYDNVEYAKVRRQQALDNGQEQSSTEA
;
A
#
# COMPACT_ATOMS: atom_id res chain seq x y z
N MET A 1 -7.82 33.31 -21.50
CA MET A 1 -8.37 32.32 -20.57
C MET A 1 -7.91 30.96 -21.09
N LEU A 2 -6.97 30.31 -20.38
CA LEU A 2 -6.62 28.94 -20.67
C LEU A 2 -7.83 28.09 -20.27
N GLU A 3 -8.41 27.37 -21.22
CA GLU A 3 -9.42 26.36 -20.93
C GLU A 3 -8.80 25.38 -19.89
N GLN A 4 -9.34 25.36 -18.68
CA GLN A 4 -9.07 24.28 -17.74
C GLN A 4 -9.59 23.01 -18.42
N LYS A 5 -8.69 22.18 -18.94
CA LYS A 5 -9.04 20.81 -19.31
C LYS A 5 -9.55 20.16 -18.04
N GLU A 6 -10.80 19.74 -18.07
CA GLU A 6 -11.40 18.95 -17.00
C GLU A 6 -10.51 17.71 -16.77
N ILE A 7 -9.88 17.64 -15.61
CA ILE A 7 -9.05 16.48 -15.25
C ILE A 7 -10.02 15.35 -14.95
N VAL A 8 -10.15 14.41 -15.87
CA VAL A 8 -10.98 13.22 -15.70
C VAL A 8 -10.29 12.31 -14.67
N ARG A 9 -10.77 12.33 -13.42
CA ARG A 9 -10.35 11.39 -12.38
C ARG A 9 -11.09 10.06 -12.52
N TYR A 10 -10.36 8.97 -12.44
CA TYR A 10 -10.96 7.63 -12.45
C TYR A 10 -11.57 7.31 -11.08
N GLY A 11 -12.76 6.70 -11.05
CA GLY A 11 -13.43 6.29 -9.82
C GLY A 11 -12.78 5.03 -9.23
N LEU A 12 -12.20 5.17 -8.05
CA LEU A 12 -11.73 4.09 -7.19
C LEU A 12 -12.34 4.26 -5.79
N ASP A 13 -13.58 4.69 -5.74
CA ASP A 13 -14.30 5.03 -4.51
C ASP A 13 -14.44 3.82 -3.56
N ASP A 14 -14.41 2.61 -4.11
CA ASP A 14 -14.43 1.34 -3.37
C ASP A 14 -13.05 0.90 -2.84
N ALA A 15 -12.01 1.72 -2.98
CA ALA A 15 -10.66 1.42 -2.54
C ALA A 15 -10.17 2.40 -1.47
N THR A 16 -9.42 1.89 -0.48
CA THR A 16 -8.68 2.68 0.51
C THR A 16 -7.19 2.34 0.42
N PHE A 17 -6.38 3.33 0.09
CA PHE A 17 -4.92 3.22 0.11
C PHE A 17 -4.43 3.40 1.54
N MET A 18 -3.68 2.44 2.05
CA MET A 18 -3.13 2.41 3.40
C MET A 18 -1.63 2.66 3.34
N ILE A 19 -1.18 3.82 3.80
CA ILE A 19 0.19 4.29 3.70
C ILE A 19 0.79 4.43 5.10
N PRO A 20 1.54 3.43 5.59
CA PRO A 20 2.31 3.59 6.82
C PRO A 20 3.49 4.52 6.56
N LEU A 21 3.71 5.50 7.44
CA LEU A 21 4.65 6.58 7.19
C LEU A 21 5.56 6.87 8.38
N ARG A 22 6.86 7.03 8.08
CA ARG A 22 7.85 7.74 8.89
C ARG A 22 8.74 8.55 7.93
N ILE A 23 8.86 9.84 8.19
CA ILE A 23 9.62 10.73 7.32
C ILE A 23 11.00 10.98 7.95
N GLU A 24 11.98 10.19 7.53
CA GLU A 24 13.34 10.21 8.09
C GLU A 24 14.33 11.03 7.24
N SER A 25 13.89 11.55 6.07
CA SER A 25 14.76 12.28 5.14
C SER A 25 13.96 13.16 4.16
N ALA A 26 14.63 14.10 3.52
CA ALA A 26 14.02 15.01 2.55
C ALA A 26 13.52 14.29 1.29
N ASP A 27 14.22 13.25 0.85
CA ASP A 27 13.80 12.42 -0.28
C ASP A 27 12.53 11.60 0.05
N ARG A 28 12.38 11.06 1.25
CA ARG A 28 11.13 10.43 1.70
C ARG A 28 9.98 11.43 1.75
N MET A 29 10.23 12.65 2.22
CA MET A 29 9.22 13.71 2.19
C MET A 29 8.80 14.07 0.76
N ARG A 30 9.75 14.26 -0.14
CA ARG A 30 9.46 14.49 -1.55
C ARG A 30 8.65 13.34 -2.16
N ASN A 31 9.02 12.10 -1.89
CA ASN A 31 8.37 10.92 -2.45
C ASN A 31 6.91 10.79 -2.00
N ILE A 32 6.62 10.94 -0.70
CA ILE A 32 5.21 10.89 -0.22
C ILE A 32 4.37 12.02 -0.81
N ILE A 33 4.90 13.24 -0.93
CA ILE A 33 4.21 14.37 -1.57
C ILE A 33 3.89 14.03 -3.03
N THR A 34 4.87 13.52 -3.78
CA THR A 34 4.71 13.12 -5.18
C THR A 34 3.65 12.04 -5.34
N THR A 35 3.70 11.02 -4.50
CA THR A 35 2.77 9.88 -4.48
C THR A 35 1.34 10.36 -4.18
N LEU A 36 1.15 11.21 -3.17
CA LEU A 36 -0.18 11.71 -2.83
C LEU A 36 -0.76 12.63 -3.91
N ILE A 37 0.06 13.52 -4.50
CA ILE A 37 -0.37 14.35 -5.63
C ILE A 37 -0.79 13.46 -6.81
N TYR A 38 -0.01 12.42 -7.10
CA TYR A 38 -0.34 11.48 -8.16
C TYR A 38 -1.67 10.78 -7.92
N LEU A 39 -1.87 10.20 -6.73
CA LEU A 39 -3.10 9.49 -6.40
C LEU A 39 -4.32 10.44 -6.43
N CYS A 40 -4.25 11.58 -5.76
CA CYS A 40 -5.37 12.50 -5.62
C CYS A 40 -5.79 13.15 -6.93
N ARG A 41 -4.86 13.46 -7.82
CA ARG A 41 -5.17 14.06 -9.13
C ARG A 41 -5.72 13.06 -10.15
N ASN A 42 -5.32 11.79 -10.05
CA ASN A 42 -5.73 10.77 -11.01
C ASN A 42 -6.99 10.01 -10.59
N PHE A 43 -7.27 9.92 -9.29
CA PHE A 43 -8.33 9.04 -8.79
C PHE A 43 -9.26 9.77 -7.80
N ARG A 44 -10.54 9.39 -7.80
CA ARG A 44 -11.40 9.55 -6.63
C ARG A 44 -11.27 8.28 -5.82
N THR A 45 -10.75 8.40 -4.61
CA THR A 45 -10.43 7.25 -3.75
C THR A 45 -10.38 7.67 -2.28
N ASN A 46 -10.02 6.75 -1.40
CA ASN A 46 -9.78 7.03 0.01
C ASN A 46 -8.32 6.74 0.33
N ILE A 47 -7.66 7.60 1.08
CA ILE A 47 -6.26 7.45 1.45
C ILE A 47 -6.14 7.64 2.95
N ILE A 48 -5.58 6.65 3.64
CA ILE A 48 -5.22 6.76 5.05
C ILE A 48 -3.69 6.79 5.11
N VAL A 49 -3.14 7.89 5.62
CA VAL A 49 -1.72 8.03 5.94
C VAL A 49 -1.57 7.89 7.45
N TYR A 50 -0.88 6.86 7.90
CA TYR A 50 -0.63 6.64 9.32
C TYR A 50 0.85 6.90 9.63
N GLU A 51 1.10 8.07 10.22
CA GLU A 51 2.43 8.50 10.61
C GLU A 51 2.71 8.12 12.07
N ILE A 52 3.90 7.53 12.30
CA ILE A 52 4.40 7.27 13.66
C ILE A 52 5.80 7.90 13.79
N ASP A 53 5.92 8.87 14.71
CA ASP A 53 7.19 9.59 14.98
C ASP A 53 7.09 10.34 16.31
N GLN A 54 8.17 11.01 16.72
CA GLN A 54 8.19 11.91 17.88
C GLN A 54 7.35 13.17 17.67
N GLU A 55 7.35 13.69 16.44
CA GLU A 55 6.57 14.85 16.02
C GLU A 55 6.03 14.61 14.60
N SER A 56 4.84 15.15 14.30
CA SER A 56 4.26 14.99 12.96
C SER A 56 4.96 15.90 11.95
N ILE A 57 5.82 15.31 11.13
CA ILE A 57 6.43 15.96 9.96
C ILE A 57 5.40 16.08 8.85
N PHE A 58 4.50 15.10 8.72
CA PHE A 58 3.42 15.16 7.74
C PHE A 58 2.58 16.43 7.92
N LYS A 59 2.10 16.68 9.14
CA LYS A 59 1.29 17.86 9.44
C LYS A 59 2.06 19.18 9.26
N SER A 60 3.32 19.22 9.69
CA SER A 60 4.10 20.46 9.70
C SER A 60 4.74 20.81 8.36
N ALA A 61 5.11 19.81 7.54
CA ALA A 61 5.88 20.03 6.31
C ALA A 61 5.21 19.50 5.03
N VAL A 62 4.42 18.40 5.09
CA VAL A 62 3.79 17.81 3.91
C VAL A 62 2.44 18.48 3.62
N VAL A 63 1.56 18.64 4.61
CA VAL A 63 0.24 19.24 4.45
C VAL A 63 0.30 20.61 3.77
N PRO A 64 1.16 21.59 4.16
CA PRO A 64 1.21 22.88 3.48
C PRO A 64 1.56 22.80 1.99
N GLN A 65 2.34 21.80 1.57
CA GLN A 65 2.69 21.59 0.16
C GLN A 65 1.54 20.93 -0.61
N LEU A 66 0.83 20.00 0.01
CA LEU A 66 -0.35 19.38 -0.58
C LEU A 66 -1.49 20.37 -0.77
N GLU A 67 -1.75 21.25 0.21
CA GLU A 67 -2.76 22.33 0.12
C GLU A 67 -2.46 23.33 -1.01
N GLN A 68 -1.19 23.54 -1.35
CA GLN A 68 -0.81 24.37 -2.50
C GLN A 68 -0.94 23.63 -3.84
N ALA A 69 -0.79 22.30 -3.84
CA ALA A 69 -0.75 21.50 -5.06
C ALA A 69 -2.11 20.89 -5.43
N LEU A 70 -2.99 20.64 -4.47
CA LEU A 70 -4.25 19.94 -4.64
C LEU A 70 -5.43 20.88 -4.52
N LEU A 71 -6.51 20.56 -5.22
CA LEU A 71 -7.81 21.18 -4.98
C LEU A 71 -8.38 20.72 -3.62
N PRO A 72 -9.28 21.51 -2.96
CA PRO A 72 -9.86 21.12 -1.67
C PRO A 72 -10.52 19.73 -1.69
N GLU A 73 -11.22 19.37 -2.76
CA GLU A 73 -11.84 18.05 -2.92
C GLU A 73 -10.83 16.92 -3.15
N GLU A 74 -9.65 17.21 -3.70
CA GLU A 74 -8.55 16.25 -3.84
C GLU A 74 -7.88 16.02 -2.49
N PHE A 75 -7.59 17.09 -1.77
CA PHE A 75 -7.00 17.02 -0.45
C PHE A 75 -7.91 16.32 0.56
N SER A 76 -9.23 16.48 0.45
CA SER A 76 -10.22 15.85 1.35
C SER A 76 -10.25 14.32 1.27
N MET A 77 -9.65 13.70 0.24
CA MET A 77 -9.51 12.24 0.15
C MET A 77 -8.46 11.67 1.12
N ILE A 78 -7.63 12.53 1.73
CA ILE A 78 -6.54 12.13 2.61
C ILE A 78 -6.99 12.23 4.07
N THR A 79 -7.01 11.11 4.77
CA THR A 79 -7.12 11.03 6.22
C THR A 79 -5.74 10.83 6.82
N HIS A 80 -5.29 11.72 7.69
CA HIS A 80 -4.01 11.60 8.39
C HIS A 80 -4.23 11.19 9.84
N ILE A 81 -3.57 10.11 10.24
CA ILE A 81 -3.50 9.63 11.62
C ILE A 81 -2.07 9.80 12.11
N PHE A 82 -1.89 10.35 13.28
CA PHE A 82 -0.59 10.53 13.91
C PHE A 82 -0.53 9.82 15.25
N GLU A 83 0.46 8.97 15.42
CA GLU A 83 0.82 8.36 16.69
C GLU A 83 2.19 8.88 17.15
N LYS A 84 2.21 9.53 18.32
CA LYS A 84 3.48 9.94 18.91
C LYS A 84 4.19 8.75 19.53
N SER A 85 5.43 8.51 19.12
CA SER A 85 6.26 7.41 19.65
C SER A 85 7.73 7.81 19.69
N ASP A 86 8.41 7.41 20.76
CA ASP A 86 9.86 7.48 20.89
C ASP A 86 10.53 6.16 20.46
N ASP A 87 9.75 5.16 20.03
CA ASP A 87 10.26 3.88 19.53
C ASP A 87 10.82 4.08 18.11
N TYR A 88 12.09 3.74 17.93
CA TYR A 88 12.73 3.76 16.62
C TYR A 88 12.28 2.61 15.71
N THR A 89 11.66 1.58 16.28
CA THR A 89 11.15 0.45 15.51
C THR A 89 9.93 0.89 14.70
N PHE A 90 9.96 0.66 13.39
CA PHE A 90 8.84 0.97 12.52
C PHE A 90 7.91 -0.25 12.38
N HIS A 91 6.85 -0.30 13.16
CA HIS A 91 5.89 -1.39 13.17
C HIS A 91 4.91 -1.34 11.98
N ARG A 92 5.44 -1.43 10.76
CA ARG A 92 4.68 -1.33 9.50
C ARG A 92 3.47 -2.25 9.46
N THR A 93 3.62 -3.50 9.89
CA THR A 93 2.56 -4.52 9.88
C THR A 93 1.37 -4.12 10.77
N ARG A 94 1.64 -3.61 11.98
CA ARG A 94 0.61 -3.09 12.89
C ARG A 94 -0.14 -1.91 12.29
N LEU A 95 0.58 -0.93 11.75
CA LEU A 95 -0.04 0.26 11.15
C LEU A 95 -0.96 -0.09 9.98
N LEU A 96 -0.56 -1.04 9.13
CA LEU A 96 -1.39 -1.53 8.04
C LEU A 96 -2.66 -2.22 8.56
N ASN A 97 -2.56 -3.00 9.62
CA ASN A 97 -3.72 -3.66 10.23
C ASN A 97 -4.68 -2.65 10.86
N ASP A 98 -4.18 -1.64 11.57
CA ASP A 98 -4.99 -0.56 12.13
C ASP A 98 -5.76 0.18 11.03
N MET A 99 -5.10 0.51 9.91
CA MET A 99 -5.73 1.15 8.76
C MET A 99 -6.76 0.24 8.07
N ALA A 100 -6.48 -1.06 7.93
CA ALA A 100 -7.42 -2.02 7.34
C ALA A 100 -8.71 -2.16 8.16
N ILE A 101 -8.61 -2.07 9.48
CA ILE A 101 -9.77 -2.07 10.37
C ILE A 101 -10.55 -0.76 10.25
N ALA A 102 -9.85 0.37 10.16
CA ALA A 102 -10.48 1.68 9.99
C ALA A 102 -11.13 1.91 8.61
N ALA A 103 -10.60 1.24 7.57
CA ALA A 103 -11.11 1.36 6.20
C ALA A 103 -12.55 0.85 6.09
N GLN A 104 -13.38 1.56 5.28
CA GLN A 104 -14.79 1.23 5.06
C GLN A 104 -15.07 0.65 3.68
N THR A 105 -14.07 0.65 2.82
CA THR A 105 -14.19 0.23 1.43
C THR A 105 -14.00 -1.28 1.28
N LYS A 106 -14.52 -1.82 0.18
CA LYS A 106 -14.41 -3.24 -0.15
C LYS A 106 -12.98 -3.67 -0.49
N VAL A 107 -12.20 -2.75 -1.05
CA VAL A 107 -10.81 -2.97 -1.42
C VAL A 107 -9.91 -2.19 -0.47
N VAL A 108 -8.90 -2.84 0.09
CA VAL A 108 -7.81 -2.18 0.82
C VAL A 108 -6.50 -2.41 0.10
N VAL A 109 -5.64 -1.39 0.12
CA VAL A 109 -4.40 -1.40 -0.62
C VAL A 109 -3.23 -1.15 0.30
N ASN A 110 -2.40 -2.18 0.52
CA ASN A 110 -1.07 -1.94 1.12
C ASN A 110 -0.26 -1.13 0.12
N TYR A 111 0.24 0.02 0.53
CA TYR A 111 0.86 0.95 -0.40
C TYR A 111 2.07 1.65 0.24
N ASP A 112 3.24 1.48 -0.37
CA ASP A 112 4.44 2.17 0.10
C ASP A 112 4.42 3.65 -0.32
N SER A 113 4.98 4.52 0.51
CA SER A 113 4.91 5.98 0.38
C SER A 113 5.69 6.57 -0.81
N ASP A 114 6.37 5.73 -1.56
CA ASP A 114 7.38 6.08 -2.57
C ASP A 114 7.25 5.28 -3.85
N ILE A 115 6.04 4.82 -4.17
CA ILE A 115 5.76 4.06 -5.39
C ILE A 115 4.73 4.74 -6.26
N ILE A 116 4.85 4.52 -7.57
CA ILE A 116 3.90 4.99 -8.58
C ILE A 116 3.77 3.91 -9.65
N LEU A 117 2.53 3.64 -10.08
CA LEU A 117 2.22 2.74 -11.19
C LEU A 117 1.49 3.52 -12.30
N PRO A 118 1.48 3.03 -13.54
CA PRO A 118 0.57 3.54 -14.56
C PRO A 118 -0.89 3.46 -14.11
N GLN A 119 -1.71 4.46 -14.43
CA GLN A 119 -3.11 4.56 -14.00
C GLN A 119 -3.92 3.27 -14.22
N LEU A 120 -3.72 2.62 -15.37
CA LEU A 120 -4.43 1.39 -15.72
C LEU A 120 -4.16 0.25 -14.73
N SER A 121 -3.00 0.23 -14.07
CA SER A 121 -2.64 -0.77 -13.06
C SER A 121 -3.58 -0.72 -11.86
N TYR A 122 -3.89 0.47 -11.38
CA TYR A 122 -4.82 0.67 -10.25
C TYR A 122 -6.26 0.30 -10.64
N ILE A 123 -6.71 0.77 -11.80
CA ILE A 123 -8.07 0.53 -12.30
C ILE A 123 -8.32 -0.98 -12.44
N LYS A 124 -7.41 -1.69 -13.10
CA LYS A 124 -7.51 -3.15 -13.29
C LYS A 124 -7.47 -3.90 -11.96
N ALA A 125 -6.61 -3.49 -11.03
CA ALA A 125 -6.50 -4.18 -9.74
C ALA A 125 -7.80 -4.09 -8.93
N VAL A 126 -8.43 -2.92 -8.89
CA VAL A 126 -9.73 -2.74 -8.22
C VAL A 126 -10.83 -3.49 -8.97
N ASP A 127 -10.87 -3.39 -10.30
CA ASP A 127 -11.87 -4.09 -11.13
C ASP A 127 -11.80 -5.61 -10.93
N PHE A 128 -10.61 -6.20 -10.92
CA PHE A 128 -10.45 -7.65 -10.72
C PHE A 128 -10.97 -8.12 -9.35
N ILE A 129 -10.82 -7.31 -8.30
CA ILE A 129 -11.36 -7.67 -6.97
C ILE A 129 -12.89 -7.51 -6.95
N LEU A 130 -13.41 -6.43 -7.52
CA LEU A 130 -14.85 -6.16 -7.49
C LEU A 130 -15.66 -7.06 -8.40
N ASN A 131 -15.15 -7.35 -9.61
CA ASN A 131 -15.88 -8.00 -10.71
C ASN A 131 -15.31 -9.37 -11.09
N GLY A 132 -14.16 -9.77 -10.52
CA GLY A 132 -13.45 -11.00 -10.87
C GLY A 132 -12.57 -10.86 -12.11
N TYR A 133 -11.66 -11.80 -12.26
CA TYR A 133 -10.80 -11.89 -13.44
C TYR A 133 -11.54 -12.65 -14.57
N ASN A 134 -11.71 -11.98 -15.70
CA ASN A 134 -12.32 -12.56 -16.88
C ASN A 134 -11.22 -13.07 -17.82
N ALA A 135 -11.05 -14.37 -17.89
CA ALA A 135 -10.22 -14.98 -18.93
C ALA A 135 -10.92 -14.84 -20.28
N GLU A 136 -10.18 -14.51 -21.35
CA GLU A 136 -10.72 -14.29 -22.71
C GLU A 136 -11.38 -15.53 -23.36
N ASP A 137 -11.56 -16.61 -22.61
CA ASP A 137 -12.07 -17.90 -23.09
C ASP A 137 -13.59 -18.11 -22.88
N GLY A 138 -14.30 -17.06 -22.47
CA GLY A 138 -15.78 -17.09 -22.31
C GLY A 138 -16.26 -17.78 -21.03
N ARG A 139 -15.37 -18.17 -20.10
CA ARG A 139 -15.76 -18.64 -18.77
C ARG A 139 -16.31 -17.47 -17.93
N PRO A 140 -17.19 -17.73 -16.96
CA PRO A 140 -17.59 -16.69 -16.02
C PRO A 140 -16.35 -16.16 -15.24
N PRO A 141 -16.36 -14.87 -14.83
CA PRO A 141 -15.26 -14.29 -14.06
C PRO A 141 -14.96 -15.11 -12.80
N GLU A 142 -13.68 -15.39 -12.57
CA GLU A 142 -13.24 -16.04 -11.33
C GLU A 142 -13.08 -14.99 -10.22
N PRO A 143 -13.61 -15.23 -9.01
CA PRO A 143 -13.40 -14.32 -7.88
C PRO A 143 -11.91 -14.13 -7.59
N VAL A 144 -11.47 -12.88 -7.49
CA VAL A 144 -10.10 -12.53 -7.14
C VAL A 144 -10.09 -11.86 -5.76
N LYS A 145 -9.15 -12.23 -4.90
CA LYS A 145 -9.07 -11.77 -3.53
C LYS A 145 -7.80 -10.99 -3.20
N CYS A 146 -6.79 -11.13 -4.05
CA CYS A 146 -5.55 -10.36 -3.95
C CYS A 146 -4.98 -10.12 -5.34
N VAL A 147 -4.55 -8.90 -5.61
CA VAL A 147 -3.91 -8.49 -6.86
C VAL A 147 -2.56 -7.86 -6.61
N TYR A 148 -1.52 -8.40 -7.25
CA TYR A 148 -0.24 -7.74 -7.42
C TYR A 148 -0.25 -7.05 -8.79
N PRO A 149 -0.37 -5.70 -8.86
CA PRO A 149 -0.60 -4.99 -10.12
C PRO A 149 0.68 -4.73 -10.92
N TYR A 150 1.72 -5.52 -10.70
CA TYR A 150 3.02 -5.41 -11.38
C TYR A 150 3.68 -6.77 -11.57
N GLY A 151 4.51 -6.89 -12.62
CA GLY A 151 5.26 -8.09 -12.93
C GLY A 151 6.54 -8.25 -12.12
N PHE A 152 7.28 -9.32 -12.38
CA PHE A 152 8.61 -9.54 -11.80
C PHE A 152 9.70 -8.92 -12.69
N GLY A 153 10.88 -8.71 -12.09
CA GLY A 153 12.10 -8.33 -12.81
C GLY A 153 11.93 -7.04 -13.61
N GLU A 154 11.86 -7.11 -14.94
CA GLU A 154 11.86 -5.96 -15.82
C GLU A 154 10.69 -4.97 -15.63
N TYR A 155 9.61 -5.42 -14.98
CA TYR A 155 8.47 -4.58 -14.64
C TYR A 155 8.68 -3.75 -13.36
N GLN A 156 9.72 -4.04 -12.60
CA GLN A 156 10.05 -3.32 -11.37
C GLN A 156 11.18 -2.33 -11.64
N ILE A 157 10.87 -1.06 -11.50
CA ILE A 157 11.73 0.06 -11.89
C ILE A 157 12.11 0.84 -10.63
N GLN A 158 13.40 0.94 -10.36
CA GLN A 158 13.94 1.92 -9.42
C GLN A 158 14.24 3.23 -10.14
N CYS A 159 13.79 4.33 -9.56
CA CYS A 159 14.05 5.68 -10.04
C CYS A 159 14.78 6.48 -8.97
N THR A 160 15.88 7.12 -9.32
CA THR A 160 16.58 8.09 -8.45
C THR A 160 16.23 9.51 -8.92
N PRO A 161 15.06 10.04 -8.52
CA PRO A 161 14.55 11.28 -9.06
C PRO A 161 15.29 12.50 -8.51
N THR A 162 15.41 13.53 -9.33
CA THR A 162 15.75 14.89 -8.88
C THR A 162 14.49 15.70 -8.60
N ASP A 163 14.60 16.81 -7.87
CA ASP A 163 13.44 17.70 -7.64
C ASP A 163 12.93 18.30 -8.97
N GLU A 164 13.82 18.52 -9.94
CA GLU A 164 13.45 18.97 -11.29
C GLU A 164 12.63 17.90 -12.02
N SER A 165 13.06 16.63 -12.02
CA SER A 165 12.33 15.56 -12.70
C SER A 165 10.97 15.28 -12.05
N VAL A 166 10.87 15.37 -10.73
CA VAL A 166 9.59 15.29 -10.02
C VAL A 166 8.67 16.46 -10.41
N SER A 167 9.20 17.68 -10.44
CA SER A 167 8.44 18.84 -10.87
C SER A 167 7.94 18.69 -12.32
N ASN A 168 8.80 18.21 -13.21
CA ASN A 168 8.45 17.94 -14.61
C ASN A 168 7.38 16.85 -14.71
N PHE A 169 7.49 15.77 -13.94
CA PHE A 169 6.49 14.69 -13.89
C PHE A 169 5.11 15.22 -13.48
N ILE A 170 5.04 16.01 -12.42
CA ILE A 170 3.77 16.59 -11.95
C ILE A 170 3.19 17.58 -12.97
N ASN A 171 4.03 18.43 -13.55
CA ASN A 171 3.60 19.49 -14.48
C ASN A 171 3.27 18.96 -15.88
N SER A 172 3.83 17.83 -16.30
CA SER A 172 3.50 17.15 -17.57
C SER A 172 2.26 16.27 -17.52
N ASN A 173 1.45 16.37 -16.47
CA ASN A 173 0.33 15.48 -16.21
C ASN A 173 0.76 14.02 -16.07
N PHE A 174 1.84 13.82 -15.32
CA PHE A 174 2.38 12.52 -14.92
C PHE A 174 2.99 11.70 -16.08
N ASP A 175 3.68 12.36 -16.99
CA ASP A 175 4.47 11.67 -18.03
C ASP A 175 5.72 11.05 -17.39
N PHE A 176 5.80 9.73 -17.41
CA PHE A 176 6.94 8.95 -16.87
C PHE A 176 8.26 9.23 -17.63
N ASN A 177 8.22 9.79 -18.83
CA ASN A 177 9.41 10.23 -19.54
C ASN A 177 10.19 11.33 -18.79
N ALA A 178 9.56 12.03 -17.85
CA ALA A 178 10.25 12.98 -16.96
C ALA A 178 11.41 12.33 -16.15
N PHE A 179 11.39 11.01 -16.01
CA PHE A 179 12.42 10.23 -15.31
C PHE A 179 13.41 9.53 -16.27
N GLU A 180 13.43 9.87 -17.53
CA GLU A 180 14.37 9.28 -18.51
C GLU A 180 15.82 9.45 -18.04
N GLY A 181 16.61 8.37 -18.14
CA GLY A 181 18.01 8.34 -17.68
C GLY A 181 18.20 8.22 -16.17
N GLN A 182 17.13 8.26 -15.36
CA GLN A 182 17.18 8.17 -13.90
C GLN A 182 16.66 6.82 -13.36
N THR A 183 16.35 5.88 -14.25
CA THR A 183 15.72 4.61 -13.90
C THR A 183 16.62 3.42 -14.16
N ARG A 184 16.43 2.36 -13.37
CA ARG A 184 17.06 1.05 -13.58
C ARG A 184 16.06 -0.07 -13.24
N LYS A 185 16.27 -1.25 -13.82
CA LYS A 185 15.49 -2.44 -13.48
C LYS A 185 15.90 -2.97 -12.10
N TRP A 186 14.91 -3.47 -11.38
CA TRP A 186 15.06 -4.04 -10.06
C TRP A 186 14.12 -5.24 -9.89
N ASP A 187 14.38 -6.12 -8.95
CA ASP A 187 13.49 -7.24 -8.62
C ASP A 187 13.36 -7.40 -7.12
N ALA A 188 12.46 -6.61 -6.53
CA ALA A 188 12.09 -6.70 -5.10
C ALA A 188 10.99 -7.75 -4.85
N LYS A 189 10.44 -8.38 -5.88
CA LYS A 189 9.45 -9.46 -5.89
C LYS A 189 8.08 -9.12 -5.31
N TYR A 190 7.91 -8.94 -3.99
CA TYR A 190 6.62 -9.01 -3.31
C TYR A 190 6.21 -7.75 -2.54
N GLY A 191 7.11 -6.79 -2.37
CA GLY A 191 6.84 -5.52 -1.67
C GLY A 191 5.99 -4.54 -2.48
N PHE A 192 6.09 -3.25 -2.17
CA PHE A 192 5.51 -2.11 -2.88
C PHE A 192 4.00 -1.92 -2.70
N CYS A 193 3.17 -2.67 -3.47
CA CYS A 193 1.74 -2.41 -3.57
C CYS A 193 0.96 -3.70 -3.77
N GLN A 194 -0.08 -3.90 -2.96
CA GLN A 194 -0.98 -5.06 -3.10
C GLN A 194 -2.41 -4.62 -2.80
N PHE A 195 -3.33 -5.04 -3.66
CA PHE A 195 -4.77 -4.82 -3.52
C PHE A 195 -5.41 -6.08 -2.93
N PHE A 196 -6.29 -5.91 -1.96
CA PHE A 196 -6.98 -7.02 -1.30
C PHE A 196 -8.49 -6.75 -1.24
N ASP A 197 -9.28 -7.81 -1.40
CA ASP A 197 -10.62 -7.84 -0.86
C ASP A 197 -10.50 -7.72 0.68
N ARG A 198 -11.10 -6.68 1.27
CA ARG A 198 -10.92 -6.34 2.68
C ARG A 198 -11.37 -7.47 3.61
N GLU A 199 -12.49 -8.11 3.33
CA GLU A 199 -13.00 -9.22 4.16
C GLU A 199 -12.03 -10.40 4.14
N GLU A 200 -11.52 -10.74 2.97
CA GLU A 200 -10.53 -11.81 2.82
C GLU A 200 -9.21 -11.47 3.50
N TYR A 201 -8.76 -10.22 3.41
CA TYR A 201 -7.55 -9.74 4.08
C TYR A 201 -7.67 -9.92 5.61
N ILE A 202 -8.80 -9.51 6.19
CA ILE A 202 -9.09 -9.68 7.62
C ILE A 202 -9.19 -11.17 7.97
N ARG A 203 -9.91 -11.96 7.17
CA ARG A 203 -10.10 -13.40 7.38
C ARG A 203 -8.78 -14.15 7.45
N LEU A 204 -7.85 -13.82 6.57
CA LEU A 204 -6.53 -14.45 6.51
C LEU A 204 -5.50 -13.88 7.49
N GLY A 205 -5.89 -12.96 8.37
CA GLY A 205 -5.05 -12.43 9.44
C GLY A 205 -4.24 -11.20 9.06
N MET A 206 -4.58 -10.52 7.96
CA MET A 206 -3.98 -9.24 7.53
C MET A 206 -2.45 -9.31 7.42
N GLU A 207 -1.71 -8.33 7.94
CA GLU A 207 -0.25 -8.44 8.09
C GLU A 207 0.09 -9.22 9.36
N ASN A 208 1.16 -10.02 9.30
CA ASN A 208 1.59 -10.75 10.48
C ASN A 208 2.43 -9.85 11.40
N GLU A 209 1.81 -9.39 12.50
CA GLU A 209 2.43 -8.45 13.46
C GLU A 209 3.61 -9.04 14.24
N ASN A 210 3.88 -10.34 14.11
CA ASN A 210 5.07 -10.96 14.68
C ASN A 210 6.33 -10.71 13.82
N PHE A 211 6.17 -10.17 12.58
CA PHE A 211 7.30 -9.59 11.84
C PHE A 211 7.48 -8.15 12.31
N ILE A 212 8.63 -7.88 12.89
CA ILE A 212 8.94 -6.58 13.49
C ILE A 212 9.84 -5.79 12.54
N SER A 213 9.42 -4.55 12.23
CA SER A 213 10.10 -3.66 11.29
C SER A 213 10.15 -4.27 9.88
N TYR A 214 11.28 -4.26 9.21
CA TYR A 214 11.46 -4.67 7.82
C TYR A 214 12.08 -6.07 7.70
N GLY A 215 11.53 -6.89 6.81
CA GLY A 215 12.13 -8.14 6.34
C GLY A 215 11.28 -9.37 6.54
N TYR A 216 11.06 -10.11 5.46
CA TYR A 216 10.30 -11.36 5.33
C TYR A 216 8.77 -11.22 5.44
N GLU A 217 8.21 -10.08 5.86
CA GLU A 217 6.78 -9.88 5.94
C GLU A 217 6.09 -9.95 4.57
N ASP A 218 6.73 -9.40 3.54
CA ASP A 218 6.24 -9.42 2.15
C ASP A 218 6.26 -10.84 1.56
N ASP A 219 7.33 -11.60 1.81
CA ASP A 219 7.47 -13.00 1.37
C ASP A 219 6.41 -13.88 2.03
N GLU A 220 6.19 -13.70 3.35
CA GLU A 220 5.17 -14.43 4.09
C GLU A 220 3.78 -14.12 3.57
N ARG A 221 3.44 -12.86 3.43
CA ARG A 221 2.15 -12.43 2.91
C ARG A 221 1.87 -13.03 1.53
N TYR A 222 2.83 -12.91 0.61
CA TYR A 222 2.70 -13.48 -0.72
C TYR A 222 2.47 -15.00 -0.67
N MET A 223 3.29 -15.73 0.07
CA MET A 223 3.16 -17.18 0.23
C MET A 223 1.79 -17.57 0.82
N ARG A 224 1.38 -16.91 1.90
CA ARG A 224 0.11 -17.20 2.60
C ARG A 224 -1.10 -16.99 1.70
N PHE A 225 -1.19 -15.82 1.04
CA PHE A 225 -2.33 -15.54 0.17
C PHE A 225 -2.37 -16.48 -1.03
N ASN A 226 -1.23 -16.82 -1.64
CA ASN A 226 -1.19 -17.81 -2.72
C ASN A 226 -1.60 -19.22 -2.25
N ALA A 227 -1.31 -19.58 -1.01
CA ALA A 227 -1.70 -20.89 -0.48
C ALA A 227 -3.18 -20.95 -0.08
N LEU A 228 -3.75 -19.86 0.45
CA LEU A 228 -5.05 -19.88 1.13
C LEU A 228 -6.15 -19.12 0.39
N SER A 229 -5.83 -18.37 -0.66
CA SER A 229 -6.77 -17.51 -1.37
C SER A 229 -6.54 -17.52 -2.88
N ASN A 230 -7.32 -16.71 -3.61
CA ASN A 230 -7.16 -16.52 -5.05
C ASN A 230 -6.39 -15.24 -5.33
N VAL A 231 -5.14 -15.39 -5.76
CA VAL A 231 -4.20 -14.30 -6.04
C VAL A 231 -3.92 -14.24 -7.53
N ILE A 232 -3.96 -13.05 -8.09
CA ILE A 232 -3.45 -12.80 -9.43
C ILE A 232 -2.30 -11.78 -9.39
N ARG A 233 -1.40 -11.94 -10.33
CA ARG A 233 -0.35 -10.98 -10.65
C ARG A 233 -0.43 -10.68 -12.14
N TYR A 234 -0.41 -9.41 -12.50
CA TYR A 234 -0.32 -9.08 -13.91
C TYR A 234 0.93 -8.24 -14.22
N ASN A 235 1.38 -8.27 -15.48
CA ASN A 235 2.63 -7.65 -15.90
C ASN A 235 2.47 -6.14 -16.17
N GLY A 236 2.11 -5.38 -15.15
CA GLY A 236 2.18 -3.92 -15.15
C GLY A 236 3.52 -3.44 -14.62
N ASP A 237 3.93 -2.25 -15.01
CA ASP A 237 5.11 -1.59 -14.44
C ASP A 237 4.81 -1.01 -13.06
N ILE A 238 5.84 -1.01 -12.20
CA ILE A 238 5.86 -0.26 -10.95
C ILE A 238 7.17 0.49 -10.82
N MET A 239 7.09 1.75 -10.42
CA MET A 239 8.23 2.60 -10.17
C MET A 239 8.38 2.88 -8.68
N HIS A 240 9.53 2.56 -8.13
CA HIS A 240 9.93 2.91 -6.77
C HIS A 240 10.84 4.14 -6.84
N LEU A 241 10.43 5.21 -6.17
CA LEU A 241 11.22 6.43 -6.01
C LEU A 241 12.24 6.21 -4.91
N GLU A 242 13.50 6.10 -5.27
CA GLU A 242 14.60 5.84 -4.33
C GLU A 242 14.70 6.91 -3.24
N HIS A 243 15.11 6.47 -2.08
CA HIS A 243 15.31 7.31 -0.91
C HIS A 243 16.51 6.84 -0.09
N THR A 244 17.02 7.70 0.77
CA THR A 244 18.05 7.39 1.73
C THR A 244 17.61 6.26 2.67
N ARG A 245 18.45 5.27 2.85
CA ARG A 245 18.19 4.13 3.75
C ARG A 245 18.51 4.52 5.18
N THR A 246 17.65 4.13 6.09
CA THR A 246 17.71 4.47 7.52
C THR A 246 17.90 3.22 8.38
N SER A 247 17.83 3.37 9.70
CA SER A 247 18.01 2.27 10.66
C SER A 247 16.98 1.16 10.58
N ASN A 248 15.82 1.41 9.92
CA ASN A 248 14.76 0.42 9.74
C ASN A 248 14.86 -0.34 8.40
N SER A 249 16.03 -0.40 7.78
CA SER A 249 16.22 -1.13 6.52
C SER A 249 16.68 -2.58 6.75
N TRP A 250 16.60 -3.41 5.70
CA TRP A 250 17.01 -4.83 5.72
C TRP A 250 18.35 -5.09 6.44
N PHE A 251 19.36 -4.25 6.21
CA PHE A 251 20.70 -4.45 6.77
C PHE A 251 20.86 -3.97 8.22
N THR A 252 19.91 -3.22 8.74
CA THR A 252 20.02 -2.54 10.02
C THR A 252 18.89 -2.87 10.99
N ASN A 253 17.87 -3.63 10.55
CA ASN A 253 16.80 -4.08 11.43
C ASN A 253 17.36 -5.03 12.50
N PRO A 254 17.29 -4.70 13.79
CA PRO A 254 17.77 -5.58 14.87
C PRO A 254 16.98 -6.88 14.99
N HIS A 255 15.75 -6.93 14.45
CA HIS A 255 14.84 -8.10 14.49
C HIS A 255 14.93 -8.99 13.25
N ILE A 256 15.89 -8.78 12.35
CA ILE A 256 15.95 -9.51 11.08
C ILE A 256 16.11 -11.04 11.25
N GLU A 257 16.84 -11.49 12.25
CA GLU A 257 17.04 -12.93 12.52
C GLU A 257 15.77 -13.56 13.16
N GLU A 258 15.03 -12.81 13.98
CA GLU A 258 13.74 -13.23 14.52
C GLU A 258 12.72 -13.37 13.38
N ASN A 259 12.65 -12.38 12.50
CA ASN A 259 11.81 -12.41 11.31
C ASN A 259 12.18 -13.57 10.39
N ARG A 260 13.48 -13.82 10.16
CA ARG A 260 13.95 -14.96 9.40
C ARG A 260 13.49 -16.28 10.01
N SER A 261 13.66 -16.45 11.32
CA SER A 261 13.28 -17.66 12.04
C SER A 261 11.77 -17.92 11.93
N LEU A 262 10.97 -16.88 12.05
CA LEU A 262 9.54 -16.99 11.86
C LEU A 262 9.17 -17.36 10.43
N TRP A 263 9.77 -16.70 9.44
CA TRP A 263 9.58 -17.02 8.02
C TRP A 263 9.91 -18.48 7.71
N GLU A 264 11.11 -18.96 8.15
CA GLU A 264 11.54 -20.35 7.94
C GLU A 264 10.56 -21.36 8.55
N LYS A 265 9.94 -21.04 9.68
CA LYS A 265 8.89 -21.85 10.30
C LYS A 265 7.62 -21.88 9.45
N LEU A 266 7.15 -20.71 8.98
CA LEU A 266 5.87 -20.59 8.29
C LEU A 266 5.95 -21.18 6.87
N ARG A 267 7.02 -20.92 6.13
CA ARG A 267 7.16 -21.33 4.72
C ARG A 267 7.17 -22.84 4.47
N VAL A 268 7.42 -23.64 5.50
CA VAL A 268 7.41 -25.11 5.40
C VAL A 268 6.09 -25.73 5.88
N MET A 269 5.15 -24.93 6.33
CA MET A 269 3.84 -25.41 6.76
C MET A 269 2.99 -25.87 5.58
N SER A 270 2.28 -26.99 5.74
CA SER A 270 1.22 -27.35 4.80
C SER A 270 0.08 -26.33 4.84
N LYS A 271 -0.71 -26.25 3.77
CA LYS A 271 -1.88 -25.37 3.67
C LYS A 271 -2.78 -25.43 4.92
N GLY A 272 -3.09 -26.64 5.41
CA GLY A 272 -3.94 -26.83 6.60
C GLY A 272 -3.29 -26.27 7.88
N LYS A 273 -2.00 -26.54 8.09
CA LYS A 273 -1.25 -26.03 9.26
C LYS A 273 -1.09 -24.49 9.21
N LEU A 274 -0.92 -23.93 8.01
CA LEU A 274 -0.81 -22.49 7.82
C LEU A 274 -2.16 -21.82 8.14
N SER A 275 -3.27 -22.38 7.67
CA SER A 275 -4.62 -21.90 8.04
C SER A 275 -4.83 -21.97 9.56
N GLU A 276 -4.56 -23.12 10.16
CA GLU A 276 -4.69 -23.30 11.61
C GLU A 276 -3.82 -22.31 12.41
N TYR A 277 -2.61 -21.99 11.94
CA TYR A 277 -1.77 -20.98 12.57
C TYR A 277 -2.46 -19.62 12.58
N TYR A 278 -2.99 -19.16 11.41
CA TYR A 278 -3.66 -17.86 11.30
C TYR A 278 -5.03 -17.81 11.98
N ASP A 279 -5.70 -18.94 12.13
CA ASP A 279 -6.94 -19.05 12.92
C ASP A 279 -6.66 -18.89 14.43
N ASN A 280 -5.45 -19.23 14.89
CA ASN A 280 -5.11 -19.32 16.30
C ASN A 280 -4.11 -18.28 16.81
N VAL A 281 -3.33 -17.64 15.94
CA VAL A 281 -2.35 -16.63 16.38
C VAL A 281 -3.07 -15.43 17.03
N GLU A 282 -2.55 -14.99 18.17
CA GLU A 282 -3.23 -14.05 19.06
C GLU A 282 -3.57 -12.73 18.40
N TYR A 283 -2.59 -12.08 17.74
CA TYR A 283 -2.85 -10.80 17.09
C TYR A 283 -4.00 -10.89 16.07
N ALA A 284 -4.08 -11.98 15.28
CA ALA A 284 -5.11 -12.12 14.25
C ALA A 284 -6.52 -12.33 14.85
N LYS A 285 -6.62 -12.99 16.00
CA LYS A 285 -7.89 -13.10 16.75
C LYS A 285 -8.35 -11.73 17.23
N VAL A 286 -7.45 -10.98 17.86
CA VAL A 286 -7.73 -9.63 18.35
C VAL A 286 -8.17 -8.72 17.20
N ARG A 287 -7.45 -8.74 16.08
CA ARG A 287 -7.75 -7.92 14.91
C ARG A 287 -9.09 -8.26 14.27
N ARG A 288 -9.43 -9.54 14.14
CA ARG A 288 -10.75 -9.96 13.65
C ARG A 288 -11.88 -9.51 14.57
N GLN A 289 -11.69 -9.57 15.90
CA GLN A 289 -12.67 -9.06 16.84
C GLN A 289 -12.86 -7.55 16.70
N GLN A 290 -11.77 -6.77 16.61
CA GLN A 290 -11.84 -5.32 16.39
C GLN A 290 -12.58 -4.97 15.09
N ALA A 291 -12.37 -5.73 14.03
CA ALA A 291 -13.08 -5.51 12.76
C ALA A 291 -14.59 -5.78 12.87
N LEU A 292 -14.99 -6.78 13.68
CA LEU A 292 -16.41 -7.07 13.96
C LEU A 292 -17.05 -5.96 14.80
N ASP A 293 -16.37 -5.49 15.84
CA ASP A 293 -16.86 -4.45 16.74
C ASP A 293 -17.07 -3.13 15.97
N ASN A 294 -16.11 -2.71 15.14
CA ASN A 294 -16.24 -1.53 14.27
C ASN A 294 -17.43 -1.65 13.30
N GLY A 295 -17.69 -2.82 12.74
CA GLY A 295 -18.83 -3.05 11.85
C GLY A 295 -20.18 -2.92 12.56
N GLN A 296 -20.27 -3.28 13.85
CA GLN A 296 -21.50 -3.17 14.65
C GLN A 296 -21.77 -1.72 15.08
N GLU A 297 -20.75 -0.96 15.45
CA GLU A 297 -20.92 0.46 15.83
C GLU A 297 -21.46 1.31 14.69
N GLN A 298 -21.05 1.01 13.47
CA GLN A 298 -21.49 1.75 12.27
C GLN A 298 -22.93 1.44 11.88
N SER A 299 -23.33 0.17 11.94
CA SER A 299 -24.72 -0.23 11.69
C SER A 299 -25.69 0.36 12.71
N SER A 300 -25.23 0.71 13.91
CA SER A 300 -26.03 1.34 14.97
C SER A 300 -26.13 2.88 14.84
N THR A 301 -25.23 3.51 14.08
CA THR A 301 -25.24 4.97 13.83
C THR A 301 -26.02 5.36 12.57
N GLU A 302 -26.27 4.44 11.67
CA GLU A 302 -27.06 4.62 10.44
C GLU A 302 -28.55 4.25 10.60
N ALA A 303 -28.95 3.68 11.74
CA ALA A 303 -30.32 3.32 12.09
C ALA A 303 -30.98 4.38 12.98
#